data_d67f13ae45e8fbcf1efe56ff6f74ed10
#
_entry.id   d67f13ae45e8fbcf1efe56ff6f74ed10
#
_cell.length_a   1.000
_cell.length_b   1.000
_cell.length_c   1.000
_cell.angle_alpha   90.00
_cell.angle_beta   90.00
_cell.angle_gamma   90.00
#
_symmetry.space_group_name_H-M   'P 1'
#
loop_
_entity.id
_entity.type
_entity.pdbx_description
1 polymer ?
#
loop_
_entity_poly.entity_id
_entity_poly.type
_entity_poly.pdbx_seq_one_letter_code
_entity_poly.pdbx_strand_id
1 'polypeptide(L)'
;MSRRVLFWGRFDHGYSKNRVNAAAFRELGWEVDYFDVKWCCRFGDVEAWLRGLDRRPRPDLVFVPVCRQRDIAAACRWAHRRGIKVIFDPMISAWDKKVLEQRKWKADEPRAKRLLKWEKKIMAMPDFITWDTSCHVDFAAEYLDVPREKMTPLFTGTDEKVFKPVEGECKVESEKCKVESGQLSTFKVLYHGAYLPLHGTEVIVEAARMTQDLPIQWDFLGWGAYKAETEAKAAGLRNVRFLDKVPYVKVPEVICAHDIVLGVFGTTAKASRVIGNKVYECMACGRPTINEFCTGYPPSAKDCKAIKFIPAGDPAALVKAVEEFRADWANRDMYFREARAFFERELSMKVVVSQLKAILDRLLG
;
A
#
# COMPACT_ATOMS: atom_id res chain seq x y z
N MET A 1 -19.92 20.01 -19.60
CA MET A 1 -18.72 20.54 -18.92
C MET A 1 -18.07 19.39 -18.19
N SER A 2 -16.74 19.30 -18.17
CA SER A 2 -16.00 18.32 -17.39
C SER A 2 -16.23 18.56 -15.90
N ARG A 3 -16.48 17.49 -15.10
CA ARG A 3 -16.57 17.59 -13.64
C ARG A 3 -15.17 17.88 -13.06
N ARG A 4 -15.13 18.56 -11.93
CA ARG A 4 -13.89 19.03 -11.31
C ARG A 4 -13.76 18.53 -9.88
N VAL A 5 -12.62 17.93 -9.52
CA VAL A 5 -12.29 17.54 -8.14
C VAL A 5 -11.15 18.40 -7.61
N LEU A 6 -11.29 18.88 -6.37
CA LEU A 6 -10.24 19.62 -5.67
C LEU A 6 -9.59 18.72 -4.61
N PHE A 7 -8.31 18.36 -4.82
CA PHE A 7 -7.49 17.70 -3.82
C PHE A 7 -7.03 18.72 -2.78
N TRP A 8 -7.43 18.49 -1.53
CA TRP A 8 -7.25 19.44 -0.43
C TRP A 8 -6.32 18.92 0.66
N GLY A 9 -5.27 19.66 1.03
CA GLY A 9 -4.47 19.40 2.22
C GLY A 9 -2.98 19.66 2.04
N ARG A 10 -2.21 19.39 3.09
CA ARG A 10 -0.73 19.42 3.04
C ARG A 10 -0.23 17.98 2.82
N PHE A 11 -0.26 17.48 1.63
CA PHE A 11 0.06 16.08 1.32
C PHE A 11 1.22 15.95 0.32
N ASP A 12 1.79 14.75 0.27
CA ASP A 12 2.80 14.40 -0.72
C ASP A 12 2.10 13.95 -2.02
N HIS A 13 2.24 14.75 -3.07
CA HIS A 13 1.74 14.44 -4.41
C HIS A 13 2.43 13.20 -5.02
N GLY A 14 3.67 12.91 -4.59
CA GLY A 14 4.46 11.77 -5.02
C GLY A 14 4.07 10.45 -4.36
N TYR A 15 3.27 10.48 -3.28
CA TYR A 15 2.84 9.26 -2.62
C TYR A 15 1.96 8.39 -3.53
N SER A 16 2.27 7.07 -3.61
CA SER A 16 1.66 6.14 -4.59
C SER A 16 0.14 6.27 -4.65
N LYS A 17 -0.56 6.10 -3.54
CA LYS A 17 -2.03 6.15 -3.49
C LYS A 17 -2.61 7.51 -3.91
N ASN A 18 -1.94 8.62 -3.60
CA ASN A 18 -2.38 9.95 -4.04
C ASN A 18 -2.29 10.11 -5.55
N ARG A 19 -1.21 9.59 -6.16
CA ARG A 19 -1.05 9.59 -7.63
C ARG A 19 -2.09 8.72 -8.30
N VAL A 20 -2.34 7.51 -7.75
CA VAL A 20 -3.34 6.57 -8.26
C VAL A 20 -4.73 7.19 -8.19
N ASN A 21 -5.12 7.76 -7.05
CA ASN A 21 -6.41 8.43 -6.91
C ASN A 21 -6.59 9.58 -7.91
N ALA A 22 -5.56 10.44 -8.06
CA ALA A 22 -5.61 11.53 -9.02
C ALA A 22 -5.68 11.04 -10.48
N ALA A 23 -4.97 9.95 -10.81
CA ALA A 23 -5.03 9.31 -12.12
C ALA A 23 -6.41 8.71 -12.37
N ALA A 24 -7.02 8.03 -11.38
CA ALA A 24 -8.35 7.44 -11.49
C ALA A 24 -9.43 8.51 -11.77
N PHE A 25 -9.36 9.67 -11.10
CA PHE A 25 -10.25 10.78 -11.43
C PHE A 25 -10.10 11.27 -12.89
N ARG A 26 -8.83 11.38 -13.38
CA ARG A 26 -8.57 11.79 -14.77
C ARG A 26 -9.07 10.75 -15.78
N GLU A 27 -8.93 9.46 -15.50
CA GLU A 27 -9.47 8.39 -16.36
C GLU A 27 -11.01 8.42 -16.42
N LEU A 28 -11.67 8.91 -15.37
CA LEU A 28 -13.12 9.17 -15.37
C LEU A 28 -13.50 10.49 -16.04
N GLY A 29 -12.56 11.21 -16.65
CA GLY A 29 -12.81 12.48 -17.34
C GLY A 29 -12.93 13.70 -16.43
N TRP A 30 -12.50 13.62 -15.16
CA TRP A 30 -12.51 14.73 -14.24
C TRP A 30 -11.27 15.61 -14.37
N GLU A 31 -11.45 16.92 -14.26
CA GLU A 31 -10.33 17.85 -14.03
C GLU A 31 -9.88 17.75 -12.56
N VAL A 32 -8.58 17.62 -12.34
CA VAL A 32 -7.99 17.48 -11.00
C VAL A 32 -7.22 18.74 -10.65
N ASP A 33 -7.75 19.50 -9.70
CA ASP A 33 -7.13 20.68 -9.12
C ASP A 33 -6.54 20.38 -7.74
N TYR A 34 -5.60 21.22 -7.29
CA TYR A 34 -4.92 21.08 -6.02
C TYR A 34 -4.99 22.35 -5.19
N PHE A 35 -5.29 22.19 -3.90
CA PHE A 35 -5.12 23.21 -2.90
C PHE A 35 -4.18 22.73 -1.80
N ASP A 36 -2.89 23.06 -1.94
CA ASP A 36 -1.87 22.77 -0.95
C ASP A 36 -1.95 23.77 0.21
N VAL A 37 -2.39 23.26 1.38
CA VAL A 37 -2.41 24.03 2.63
C VAL A 37 -0.97 24.27 3.10
N LYS A 38 -0.56 25.55 3.17
CA LYS A 38 0.81 25.96 3.51
C LYS A 38 0.97 26.36 4.97
N TRP A 39 -0.01 27.06 5.54
CA TRP A 39 0.11 27.68 6.86
C TRP A 39 -0.30 26.76 7.99
N CYS A 40 -1.59 26.53 8.17
CA CYS A 40 -2.11 25.70 9.26
C CYS A 40 -3.29 24.86 8.79
N CYS A 41 -3.17 23.52 8.89
CA CYS A 41 -4.22 22.58 8.48
C CYS A 41 -5.57 22.88 9.15
N ARG A 42 -5.57 23.32 10.40
CA ARG A 42 -6.79 23.66 11.15
C ARG A 42 -7.55 24.85 10.58
N PHE A 43 -6.86 25.79 9.96
CA PHE A 43 -7.37 27.03 9.36
C PHE A 43 -7.21 27.06 7.84
N GLY A 44 -7.14 25.92 7.20
CA GLY A 44 -7.01 25.81 5.75
C GLY A 44 -8.16 26.46 4.99
N ASP A 45 -9.35 26.55 5.57
CA ASP A 45 -10.49 27.28 5.01
C ASP A 45 -10.30 28.80 5.00
N VAL A 46 -9.67 29.35 6.04
CA VAL A 46 -9.27 30.78 6.08
C VAL A 46 -8.16 31.04 5.07
N GLU A 47 -7.15 30.16 5.01
CA GLU A 47 -6.08 30.22 4.01
C GLU A 47 -6.64 30.19 2.58
N ALA A 48 -7.62 29.31 2.31
CA ALA A 48 -8.28 29.19 1.02
C ALA A 48 -8.95 30.53 0.60
N TRP A 49 -9.66 31.17 1.53
CA TRP A 49 -10.27 32.47 1.30
C TRP A 49 -9.22 33.55 1.02
N LEU A 50 -8.18 33.67 1.85
CA LEU A 50 -7.12 34.66 1.69
C LEU A 50 -6.33 34.48 0.39
N ARG A 51 -6.13 33.25 -0.05
CA ARG A 51 -5.43 32.93 -1.30
C ARG A 51 -6.36 32.94 -2.54
N GLY A 52 -7.58 33.39 -2.38
CA GLY A 52 -8.53 33.58 -3.48
C GLY A 52 -8.99 32.27 -4.14
N LEU A 53 -9.05 31.16 -3.39
CA LEU A 53 -9.54 29.89 -3.92
C LEU A 53 -10.98 30.04 -4.46
N ASP A 54 -11.79 30.89 -3.84
CA ASP A 54 -13.18 31.17 -4.23
C ASP A 54 -13.31 31.90 -5.58
N ARG A 55 -12.21 32.43 -6.11
CA ARG A 55 -12.15 33.06 -7.44
C ARG A 55 -11.83 32.07 -8.55
N ARG A 56 -11.48 30.82 -8.18
CA ARG A 56 -11.23 29.74 -9.13
C ARG A 56 -12.56 29.08 -9.52
N PRO A 57 -12.61 28.33 -10.64
CA PRO A 57 -13.76 27.52 -10.98
C PRO A 57 -14.18 26.64 -9.81
N ARG A 58 -15.49 26.62 -9.52
CA ARG A 58 -16.04 25.83 -8.41
C ARG A 58 -15.83 24.33 -8.67
N PRO A 59 -15.24 23.57 -7.73
CA PRO A 59 -15.19 22.13 -7.87
C PRO A 59 -16.55 21.48 -7.58
N ASP A 60 -16.81 20.34 -8.20
CA ASP A 60 -17.98 19.51 -7.93
C ASP A 60 -17.78 18.63 -6.70
N LEU A 61 -16.51 18.37 -6.33
CA LEU A 61 -16.12 17.49 -5.24
C LEU A 61 -14.82 17.99 -4.60
N VAL A 62 -14.71 17.83 -3.27
CA VAL A 62 -13.44 17.93 -2.54
C VAL A 62 -12.97 16.54 -2.14
N PHE A 63 -11.73 16.21 -2.47
CA PHE A 63 -11.07 14.97 -2.08
C PHE A 63 -9.93 15.29 -1.11
N VAL A 64 -10.00 14.76 0.14
CA VAL A 64 -8.92 14.91 1.11
C VAL A 64 -8.06 13.64 1.07
N PRO A 65 -6.79 13.76 0.63
CA PRO A 65 -5.91 12.62 0.38
C PRO A 65 -5.44 11.90 1.64
N VAL A 66 -4.63 10.86 1.45
CA VAL A 66 -4.17 9.96 2.52
C VAL A 66 -3.44 10.67 3.65
N CYS A 67 -3.66 10.20 4.87
CA CYS A 67 -3.02 10.67 6.10
C CYS A 67 -3.25 12.15 6.42
N ARG A 68 -4.37 12.73 5.94
CA ARG A 68 -4.69 14.17 6.14
C ARG A 68 -5.79 14.44 7.15
N GLN A 69 -5.86 13.66 8.24
CA GLN A 69 -6.84 13.82 9.31
C GLN A 69 -6.92 15.24 9.86
N ARG A 70 -5.81 15.99 9.87
CA ARG A 70 -5.77 17.36 10.38
C ARG A 70 -6.39 18.39 9.44
N ASP A 71 -6.50 18.08 8.15
CA ASP A 71 -7.05 18.99 7.14
C ASP A 71 -8.56 18.85 6.98
N ILE A 72 -9.14 17.70 7.40
CA ILE A 72 -10.54 17.35 7.11
C ILE A 72 -11.53 18.38 7.63
N ALA A 73 -11.33 18.91 8.85
CA ALA A 73 -12.27 19.87 9.44
C ALA A 73 -12.33 21.18 8.64
N ALA A 74 -11.18 21.67 8.15
CA ALA A 74 -11.14 22.89 7.33
C ALA A 74 -11.70 22.62 5.92
N ALA A 75 -11.37 21.48 5.32
CA ALA A 75 -11.91 21.05 4.02
C ALA A 75 -13.45 20.98 4.07
N CYS A 76 -14.00 20.29 5.08
CA CYS A 76 -15.46 20.19 5.25
C CYS A 76 -16.12 21.56 5.49
N ARG A 77 -15.56 22.43 6.35
CA ARG A 77 -16.13 23.78 6.54
C ARG A 77 -16.17 24.58 5.26
N TRP A 78 -15.08 24.54 4.47
CA TRP A 78 -15.01 25.27 3.20
C TRP A 78 -15.99 24.69 2.17
N ALA A 79 -16.00 23.37 2.00
CA ALA A 79 -16.82 22.68 1.01
C ALA A 79 -18.32 22.75 1.33
N HIS A 80 -18.73 22.40 2.56
CA HIS A 80 -20.14 22.34 2.94
C HIS A 80 -20.84 23.70 2.92
N ARG A 81 -20.13 24.81 3.24
CA ARG A 81 -20.68 26.16 3.08
C ARG A 81 -21.04 26.49 1.62
N ARG A 82 -20.52 25.71 0.68
CA ARG A 82 -20.74 25.87 -0.77
C ARG A 82 -21.59 24.76 -1.36
N GLY A 83 -22.14 23.87 -0.52
CA GLY A 83 -22.92 22.71 -0.95
C GLY A 83 -22.09 21.70 -1.75
N ILE A 84 -20.77 21.62 -1.50
CA ILE A 84 -19.85 20.69 -2.17
C ILE A 84 -19.62 19.49 -1.24
N LYS A 85 -19.70 18.28 -1.81
CA LYS A 85 -19.45 17.03 -1.09
C LYS A 85 -17.95 16.81 -0.84
N VAL A 86 -17.64 16.08 0.23
CA VAL A 86 -16.26 15.78 0.63
C VAL A 86 -16.07 14.27 0.75
N ILE A 87 -15.07 13.75 0.01
CA ILE A 87 -14.55 12.40 0.21
C ILE A 87 -13.24 12.52 1.00
N PHE A 88 -13.05 11.66 2.00
CA PHE A 88 -11.80 11.52 2.74
C PHE A 88 -11.22 10.12 2.55
N ASP A 89 -9.92 10.05 2.21
CA ASP A 89 -9.14 8.83 2.18
C ASP A 89 -8.13 8.83 3.33
N PRO A 90 -8.47 8.34 4.53
CA PRO A 90 -7.54 8.32 5.67
C PRO A 90 -6.40 7.33 5.47
N MET A 91 -6.60 6.21 4.78
CA MET A 91 -5.70 5.07 4.63
C MET A 91 -5.31 4.42 5.97
N ILE A 92 -5.04 5.21 7.00
CA ILE A 92 -4.68 4.74 8.35
C ILE A 92 -5.41 5.56 9.41
N SER A 93 -5.78 4.92 10.53
CA SER A 93 -6.19 5.62 11.73
C SER A 93 -4.97 6.11 12.50
N ALA A 94 -5.01 7.35 12.97
CA ALA A 94 -3.95 7.91 13.81
C ALA A 94 -3.90 7.22 15.19
N TRP A 95 -5.07 6.82 15.71
CA TRP A 95 -5.18 6.08 16.96
C TRP A 95 -4.65 4.65 16.83
N ASP A 96 -5.07 3.93 15.78
CA ASP A 96 -4.56 2.59 15.48
C ASP A 96 -3.02 2.59 15.39
N LYS A 97 -2.47 3.56 14.64
CA LYS A 97 -1.02 3.70 14.49
C LYS A 97 -0.29 3.87 15.82
N LYS A 98 -0.84 4.65 16.76
CA LYS A 98 -0.16 4.96 18.04
C LYS A 98 -0.38 3.90 19.10
N VAL A 99 -1.56 3.29 19.13
CA VAL A 99 -2.00 2.39 20.18
C VAL A 99 -1.79 0.93 19.80
N LEU A 100 -2.32 0.49 18.65
CA LEU A 100 -2.31 -0.92 18.27
C LEU A 100 -1.03 -1.31 17.50
N GLU A 101 -0.59 -0.48 16.54
CA GLU A 101 0.58 -0.80 15.71
C GLU A 101 1.90 -0.51 16.46
N GLN A 102 2.13 0.75 16.84
CA GLN A 102 3.38 1.18 17.49
C GLN A 102 3.44 0.87 18.99
N ARG A 103 2.31 0.53 19.61
CA ARG A 103 2.17 0.31 21.08
C ARG A 103 2.80 1.42 21.92
N LYS A 104 2.82 2.64 21.37
CA LYS A 104 3.43 3.80 22.01
C LYS A 104 2.61 4.32 23.20
N TRP A 105 1.29 4.10 23.18
CA TRP A 105 0.36 4.45 24.23
C TRP A 105 -0.55 3.26 24.51
N LYS A 106 -0.90 3.07 25.79
CA LYS A 106 -1.96 2.13 26.14
C LYS A 106 -3.33 2.72 25.80
N ALA A 107 -4.31 1.88 25.47
CA ALA A 107 -5.63 2.33 25.04
C ALA A 107 -6.40 3.13 26.13
N ASP A 108 -6.15 2.79 27.39
CA ASP A 108 -6.76 3.44 28.56
C ASP A 108 -6.12 4.78 28.95
N GLU A 109 -4.95 5.11 28.42
CA GLU A 109 -4.26 6.37 28.71
C GLU A 109 -5.08 7.60 28.25
N PRO A 110 -5.08 8.71 29.04
CA PRO A 110 -5.84 9.92 28.70
C PRO A 110 -5.52 10.50 27.31
N ARG A 111 -4.25 10.38 26.85
CA ARG A 111 -3.84 10.84 25.53
C ARG A 111 -4.38 9.96 24.39
N ALA A 112 -4.44 8.63 24.60
CA ALA A 112 -5.03 7.70 23.64
C ALA A 112 -6.54 7.92 23.51
N LYS A 113 -7.25 8.06 24.64
CA LYS A 113 -8.69 8.36 24.67
C LYS A 113 -9.01 9.71 24.00
N ARG A 114 -8.19 10.76 24.24
CA ARG A 114 -8.35 12.07 23.58
C ARG A 114 -8.13 11.97 22.07
N LEU A 115 -7.12 11.21 21.63
CA LEU A 115 -6.87 10.99 20.20
C LEU A 115 -8.03 10.26 19.54
N LEU A 116 -8.55 9.19 20.16
CA LEU A 116 -9.71 8.45 19.66
C LEU A 116 -10.94 9.34 19.53
N LYS A 117 -11.27 10.11 20.60
CA LYS A 117 -12.39 11.04 20.60
C LYS A 117 -12.25 12.10 19.49
N TRP A 118 -11.06 12.61 19.28
CA TRP A 118 -10.79 13.57 18.21
C TRP A 118 -10.94 12.90 16.83
N GLU A 119 -10.41 11.69 16.65
CA GLU A 119 -10.49 10.99 15.37
C GLU A 119 -11.94 10.62 15.02
N LYS A 120 -12.73 10.11 15.97
CA LYS A 120 -14.17 9.89 15.79
C LYS A 120 -14.88 11.15 15.31
N LYS A 121 -14.59 12.30 15.95
CA LYS A 121 -15.18 13.59 15.56
C LYS A 121 -14.85 13.98 14.12
N ILE A 122 -13.62 13.84 13.68
CA ILE A 122 -13.24 14.24 12.32
C ILE A 122 -13.71 13.26 11.26
N MET A 123 -13.79 11.96 11.58
CA MET A 123 -14.33 10.93 10.69
C MET A 123 -15.84 11.08 10.44
N ALA A 124 -16.56 11.70 11.36
CA ALA A 124 -17.99 12.01 11.17
C ALA A 124 -18.25 13.16 10.19
N MET A 125 -17.22 13.98 9.85
CA MET A 125 -17.42 15.23 9.10
C MET A 125 -17.54 15.07 7.58
N PRO A 126 -16.76 14.21 6.89
CA PRO A 126 -16.88 14.03 5.44
C PRO A 126 -18.19 13.35 5.05
N ASP A 127 -18.63 13.57 3.82
CA ASP A 127 -19.83 12.91 3.29
C ASP A 127 -19.56 11.43 2.99
N PHE A 128 -18.33 11.08 2.62
CA PHE A 128 -17.91 9.72 2.34
C PHE A 128 -16.44 9.48 2.72
N ILE A 129 -16.13 8.23 3.12
CA ILE A 129 -14.76 7.83 3.47
C ILE A 129 -14.37 6.59 2.66
N THR A 130 -13.17 6.62 2.07
CA THR A 130 -12.59 5.47 1.40
C THR A 130 -11.48 4.87 2.26
N TRP A 131 -11.42 3.55 2.33
CA TRP A 131 -10.33 2.82 2.97
C TRP A 131 -9.62 1.95 1.93
N ASP A 132 -8.39 1.52 2.21
CA ASP A 132 -7.64 0.66 1.29
C ASP A 132 -8.18 -0.77 1.23
N THR A 133 -8.83 -1.26 2.30
CA THR A 133 -9.39 -2.61 2.39
C THR A 133 -10.73 -2.64 3.12
N SER A 134 -11.50 -3.72 2.94
CA SER A 134 -12.71 -4.00 3.72
C SER A 134 -12.42 -4.17 5.21
N CYS A 135 -11.26 -4.72 5.57
CA CYS A 135 -10.84 -4.85 6.97
C CYS A 135 -10.67 -3.50 7.67
N HIS A 136 -10.24 -2.46 6.95
CA HIS A 136 -10.19 -1.11 7.50
C HIS A 136 -11.58 -0.45 7.58
N VAL A 137 -12.50 -0.79 6.69
CA VAL A 137 -13.92 -0.40 6.83
C VAL A 137 -14.50 -1.01 8.11
N ASP A 138 -14.26 -2.30 8.36
CA ASP A 138 -14.71 -2.99 9.57
C ASP A 138 -14.11 -2.35 10.82
N PHE A 139 -12.81 -2.10 10.81
CA PHE A 139 -12.12 -1.40 11.90
C PHE A 139 -12.72 0.00 12.16
N ALA A 140 -13.00 0.77 11.12
CA ALA A 140 -13.54 2.11 11.27
C ALA A 140 -14.98 2.11 11.80
N ALA A 141 -15.78 1.12 11.42
CA ALA A 141 -17.12 0.94 11.96
C ALA A 141 -17.08 0.58 13.45
N GLU A 142 -16.16 -0.30 13.85
CA GLU A 142 -16.04 -0.79 15.23
C GLU A 142 -15.40 0.25 16.17
N TYR A 143 -14.31 0.88 15.76
CA TYR A 143 -13.49 1.72 16.66
C TYR A 143 -13.71 3.22 16.47
N LEU A 144 -14.09 3.66 15.27
CA LEU A 144 -14.23 5.08 14.95
C LEU A 144 -15.70 5.55 14.85
N ASP A 145 -16.67 4.68 15.13
CA ASP A 145 -18.11 4.95 15.07
C ASP A 145 -18.57 5.50 13.70
N VAL A 146 -17.91 5.08 12.60
CA VAL A 146 -18.31 5.51 11.27
C VAL A 146 -19.35 4.55 10.70
N PRO A 147 -20.52 5.04 10.28
CA PRO A 147 -21.54 4.20 9.66
C PRO A 147 -21.02 3.52 8.38
N ARG A 148 -21.28 2.20 8.23
CA ARG A 148 -20.80 1.42 7.07
C ARG A 148 -21.27 1.97 5.73
N GLU A 149 -22.48 2.52 5.69
CA GLU A 149 -23.05 3.14 4.50
C GLU A 149 -22.30 4.41 4.04
N LYS A 150 -21.45 4.99 4.89
CA LYS A 150 -20.56 6.11 4.53
C LYS A 150 -19.16 5.66 4.10
N MET A 151 -18.92 4.38 4.02
CA MET A 151 -17.59 3.85 3.74
C MET A 151 -17.60 2.78 2.64
N THR A 152 -16.48 2.67 1.93
CA THR A 152 -16.21 1.54 1.04
C THR A 152 -14.69 1.39 0.81
N PRO A 153 -14.22 0.20 0.43
CA PRO A 153 -12.84 0.04 -0.02
C PRO A 153 -12.58 0.81 -1.32
N LEU A 154 -11.39 1.42 -1.39
CA LEU A 154 -10.77 1.93 -2.60
C LEU A 154 -9.31 1.49 -2.56
N PHE A 155 -8.95 0.53 -3.38
CA PHE A 155 -7.64 -0.08 -3.38
C PHE A 155 -6.52 0.94 -3.59
N THR A 156 -5.33 0.62 -3.09
CA THR A 156 -4.17 1.50 -3.22
C THR A 156 -3.71 1.59 -4.67
N GLY A 157 -3.76 0.49 -5.42
CA GLY A 157 -3.24 0.42 -6.78
C GLY A 157 -1.74 0.68 -6.88
N THR A 158 -1.25 0.78 -8.09
CA THR A 158 0.13 1.20 -8.38
C THR A 158 0.19 2.01 -9.68
N ASP A 159 1.32 2.66 -9.92
CA ASP A 159 1.59 3.38 -11.17
C ASP A 159 2.00 2.38 -12.27
N GLU A 160 1.03 1.93 -13.07
CA GLU A 160 1.25 0.92 -14.12
C GLU A 160 2.13 1.41 -15.27
N LYS A 161 2.41 2.72 -15.39
CA LYS A 161 3.39 3.25 -16.34
C LYS A 161 4.82 2.94 -15.88
N VAL A 162 5.01 2.83 -14.57
CA VAL A 162 6.28 2.52 -13.91
C VAL A 162 6.38 1.02 -13.65
N PHE A 163 5.40 0.44 -12.94
CA PHE A 163 5.41 -0.98 -12.55
C PHE A 163 4.75 -1.85 -13.62
N LYS A 164 5.58 -2.48 -14.39
CA LYS A 164 5.22 -3.45 -15.44
C LYS A 164 6.37 -4.44 -15.63
N PRO A 165 6.13 -5.58 -16.25
CA PRO A 165 7.21 -6.49 -16.64
C PRO A 165 8.27 -5.74 -17.47
N VAL A 166 9.54 -5.93 -17.16
CA VAL A 166 10.65 -5.33 -17.91
C VAL A 166 10.94 -6.24 -19.10
N GLU A 167 10.78 -5.70 -20.31
CA GLU A 167 11.03 -6.44 -21.56
C GLU A 167 12.53 -6.74 -21.69
N GLY A 168 12.86 -8.00 -21.95
CA GLY A 168 14.23 -8.46 -22.23
C GLY A 168 14.94 -9.12 -21.06
N GLU A 169 14.67 -8.79 -19.81
CA GLU A 169 15.36 -9.41 -18.65
C GLU A 169 14.87 -10.83 -18.35
N CYS A 170 13.62 -11.15 -18.64
CA CYS A 170 13.13 -12.54 -18.56
C CYS A 170 13.76 -13.48 -19.58
N LYS A 171 14.38 -12.94 -20.65
CA LYS A 171 15.07 -13.74 -21.67
C LYS A 171 16.58 -13.84 -21.46
N VAL A 172 17.21 -12.81 -20.89
CA VAL A 172 18.67 -12.76 -20.76
C VAL A 172 19.20 -13.66 -19.65
N GLU A 173 18.47 -13.80 -18.53
CA GLU A 173 18.88 -14.76 -17.50
C GLU A 173 18.53 -16.22 -17.84
N SER A 174 17.52 -16.46 -18.68
CA SER A 174 17.22 -17.83 -19.13
C SER A 174 18.28 -18.39 -20.09
N GLU A 175 19.00 -17.54 -20.84
CA GLU A 175 20.12 -17.98 -21.68
C GLU A 175 21.45 -18.07 -20.93
N LYS A 176 21.66 -17.26 -19.86
CA LYS A 176 22.83 -17.39 -18.99
C LYS A 176 22.69 -18.50 -17.93
N CYS A 177 21.48 -18.98 -17.67
CA CYS A 177 21.22 -20.20 -16.89
C CYS A 177 21.34 -21.49 -17.73
N LYS A 178 22.05 -21.49 -18.84
CA LYS A 178 22.57 -22.73 -19.38
C LYS A 178 23.63 -23.23 -18.42
N VAL A 179 23.20 -24.20 -17.65
CA VAL A 179 23.95 -25.02 -16.73
C VAL A 179 25.32 -25.41 -17.33
N GLU A 180 26.36 -24.68 -16.98
CA GLU A 180 27.66 -25.28 -16.89
C GLU A 180 27.69 -26.03 -15.57
N SER A 181 27.61 -27.35 -15.71
CA SER A 181 27.93 -28.36 -14.69
C SER A 181 27.62 -28.00 -13.22
N GLY A 182 26.44 -28.37 -12.73
CA GLY A 182 26.26 -28.80 -11.33
C GLY A 182 26.05 -27.75 -10.25
N GLN A 183 26.09 -26.44 -10.52
CA GLN A 183 25.74 -25.42 -9.55
C GLN A 183 24.26 -25.02 -9.71
N LEU A 184 23.45 -25.35 -8.70
CA LEU A 184 22.09 -24.85 -8.56
C LEU A 184 22.13 -23.32 -8.56
N SER A 185 21.41 -22.67 -9.49
CA SER A 185 21.28 -21.22 -9.54
C SER A 185 20.68 -20.72 -8.22
N THR A 186 21.26 -19.65 -7.65
CA THR A 186 20.79 -19.07 -6.39
C THR A 186 19.39 -18.49 -6.60
N PHE A 187 18.43 -18.91 -5.76
CA PHE A 187 17.06 -18.40 -5.74
C PHE A 187 17.00 -17.06 -5.02
N LYS A 188 16.51 -16.03 -5.68
CA LYS A 188 16.56 -14.64 -5.20
C LYS A 188 15.21 -14.20 -4.62
N VAL A 189 15.19 -13.82 -3.37
CA VAL A 189 14.03 -13.35 -2.62
C VAL A 189 14.20 -11.87 -2.29
N LEU A 190 13.24 -11.02 -2.70
CA LEU A 190 13.29 -9.59 -2.47
C LEU A 190 12.30 -9.15 -1.38
N TYR A 191 12.80 -8.43 -0.39
CA TYR A 191 12.00 -7.51 0.41
C TYR A 191 12.25 -6.08 -0.06
N HIS A 192 11.17 -5.32 -0.38
CA HIS A 192 11.33 -3.88 -0.64
C HIS A 192 10.29 -3.05 0.11
N GLY A 193 10.67 -1.83 0.50
CA GLY A 193 9.78 -0.86 1.13
C GLY A 193 10.32 -0.23 2.41
N ALA A 194 9.44 0.40 3.17
CA ALA A 194 9.79 1.01 4.44
C ALA A 194 9.96 -0.07 5.53
N TYR A 195 10.93 0.11 6.42
CA TYR A 195 11.11 -0.78 7.56
C TYR A 195 10.17 -0.34 8.69
N LEU A 196 9.01 -0.99 8.77
CA LEU A 196 7.95 -0.72 9.74
C LEU A 196 7.58 -2.02 10.49
N PRO A 197 7.06 -1.95 11.73
CA PRO A 197 6.70 -3.14 12.51
C PRO A 197 5.74 -4.10 11.79
N LEU A 198 4.77 -3.55 11.05
CA LEU A 198 3.81 -4.37 10.30
C LEU A 198 4.45 -5.22 9.20
N HIS A 199 5.65 -4.85 8.73
CA HIS A 199 6.32 -5.59 7.66
C HIS A 199 7.01 -6.87 8.16
N GLY A 200 7.32 -6.98 9.46
CA GLY A 200 7.90 -8.18 10.04
C GLY A 200 9.28 -8.51 9.47
N THR A 201 10.16 -7.51 9.30
CA THR A 201 11.51 -7.75 8.76
C THR A 201 12.34 -8.71 9.60
N GLU A 202 12.05 -8.80 10.91
CA GLU A 202 12.64 -9.79 11.81
C GLU A 202 12.29 -11.23 11.42
N VAL A 203 11.07 -11.47 10.92
CA VAL A 203 10.64 -12.79 10.43
C VAL A 203 11.43 -13.18 9.19
N ILE A 204 11.68 -12.21 8.31
CA ILE A 204 12.46 -12.41 7.08
C ILE A 204 13.93 -12.72 7.42
N VAL A 205 14.52 -11.99 8.36
CA VAL A 205 15.91 -12.24 8.83
C VAL A 205 16.04 -13.62 9.45
N GLU A 206 15.04 -14.06 10.24
CA GLU A 206 15.08 -15.40 10.85
C GLU A 206 14.92 -16.51 9.79
N ALA A 207 14.04 -16.32 8.79
CA ALA A 207 13.94 -17.22 7.64
C ALA A 207 15.27 -17.30 6.87
N ALA A 208 15.95 -16.17 6.68
CA ALA A 208 17.27 -16.13 6.07
C ALA A 208 18.31 -16.90 6.91
N ARG A 209 18.25 -16.78 8.24
CA ARG A 209 19.12 -17.53 9.16
C ARG A 209 18.93 -19.04 9.04
N MET A 210 17.69 -19.49 8.90
CA MET A 210 17.35 -20.92 8.76
C MET A 210 17.79 -21.51 7.41
N THR A 211 18.09 -20.66 6.42
CA THR A 211 18.39 -21.08 5.04
C THR A 211 19.82 -20.74 4.60
N GLN A 212 20.77 -20.54 5.53
CA GLN A 212 22.16 -20.16 5.19
C GLN A 212 22.90 -21.17 4.34
N ASP A 213 22.54 -22.46 4.47
CA ASP A 213 23.17 -23.56 3.74
C ASP A 213 22.41 -23.94 2.45
N LEU A 214 21.34 -23.20 2.15
CA LEU A 214 20.58 -23.36 0.91
C LEU A 214 20.98 -22.29 -0.12
N PRO A 215 20.85 -22.59 -1.43
CA PRO A 215 21.12 -21.60 -2.48
C PRO A 215 20.00 -20.58 -2.61
N ILE A 216 19.75 -19.84 -1.52
CA ILE A 216 18.73 -18.80 -1.42
C ILE A 216 19.40 -17.50 -0.98
N GLN A 217 19.19 -16.43 -1.75
CA GLN A 217 19.66 -15.07 -1.44
C GLN A 217 18.48 -14.20 -1.04
N TRP A 218 18.61 -13.52 0.11
CA TRP A 218 17.61 -12.60 0.65
C TRP A 218 18.10 -11.18 0.50
N ASP A 219 17.43 -10.40 -0.33
CA ASP A 219 17.78 -9.02 -0.61
C ASP A 219 16.78 -8.05 0.01
N PHE A 220 17.30 -7.00 0.64
CA PHE A 220 16.51 -5.99 1.32
C PHE A 220 16.74 -4.62 0.65
N LEU A 221 15.69 -4.07 0.03
CA LEU A 221 15.70 -2.73 -0.57
C LEU A 221 14.78 -1.78 0.22
N GLY A 222 15.29 -0.66 0.68
CA GLY A 222 14.44 0.36 1.28
C GLY A 222 15.07 1.15 2.42
N TRP A 223 14.21 1.84 3.15
CA TRP A 223 14.61 2.72 4.26
C TRP A 223 13.54 2.71 5.37
N GLY A 224 13.86 3.23 6.54
CA GLY A 224 12.90 3.36 7.64
C GLY A 224 13.54 3.29 9.01
N ALA A 225 12.74 3.57 10.03
CA ALA A 225 13.22 3.67 11.41
C ALA A 225 13.81 2.36 11.95
N TYR A 226 13.36 1.21 11.43
CA TYR A 226 13.78 -0.11 11.89
C TYR A 226 14.87 -0.75 11.00
N LYS A 227 15.44 0.00 10.02
CA LYS A 227 16.47 -0.54 9.13
C LYS A 227 17.71 -0.95 9.89
N ALA A 228 18.28 -0.08 10.71
CA ALA A 228 19.49 -0.36 11.50
C ALA A 228 19.32 -1.56 12.44
N GLU A 229 18.14 -1.72 13.04
CA GLU A 229 17.83 -2.89 13.87
C GLU A 229 17.79 -4.17 13.04
N THR A 230 17.19 -4.12 11.85
CA THR A 230 17.15 -5.26 10.91
C THR A 230 18.55 -5.65 10.45
N GLU A 231 19.40 -4.67 10.11
CA GLU A 231 20.79 -4.88 9.72
C GLU A 231 21.60 -5.54 10.87
N ALA A 232 21.42 -5.07 12.10
CA ALA A 232 22.06 -5.65 13.27
C ALA A 232 21.64 -7.11 13.51
N LYS A 233 20.35 -7.44 13.34
CA LYS A 233 19.83 -8.81 13.46
C LYS A 233 20.35 -9.74 12.35
N ALA A 234 20.63 -9.21 11.17
CA ALA A 234 21.16 -9.95 10.03
C ALA A 234 22.68 -10.07 10.00
N ALA A 235 23.37 -9.47 10.97
CA ALA A 235 24.83 -9.48 11.02
C ALA A 235 25.38 -10.92 11.02
N GLY A 236 26.36 -11.18 10.15
CA GLY A 236 27.00 -12.49 9.98
C GLY A 236 26.25 -13.48 9.08
N LEU A 237 25.05 -13.14 8.57
CA LEU A 237 24.34 -13.97 7.59
C LEU A 237 24.95 -13.76 6.20
N ARG A 238 25.45 -14.85 5.59
CA ARG A 238 26.13 -14.82 4.26
C ARG A 238 25.15 -14.70 3.09
N ASN A 239 23.91 -15.09 3.31
CA ASN A 239 22.84 -15.11 2.31
C ASN A 239 21.90 -13.89 2.41
N VAL A 240 22.29 -12.80 3.10
CA VAL A 240 21.53 -11.55 3.21
C VAL A 240 22.33 -10.42 2.60
N ARG A 241 21.66 -9.59 1.79
CA ARG A 241 22.20 -8.33 1.26
C ARG A 241 21.24 -7.18 1.51
N PHE A 242 21.79 -6.04 1.90
CA PHE A 242 21.06 -4.77 1.95
C PHE A 242 21.43 -3.94 0.73
N LEU A 243 20.47 -3.75 -0.17
CA LEU A 243 20.69 -3.04 -1.42
C LEU A 243 20.65 -1.52 -1.17
N ASP A 244 21.44 -0.80 -1.97
CA ASP A 244 21.42 0.65 -1.99
C ASP A 244 20.07 1.19 -2.47
N LYS A 245 19.71 2.38 -2.00
CA LYS A 245 18.49 3.06 -2.43
C LYS A 245 18.54 3.34 -3.93
N VAL A 246 17.52 2.90 -4.65
CA VAL A 246 17.33 3.21 -6.07
C VAL A 246 16.24 4.27 -6.28
N PRO A 247 16.28 5.04 -7.37
CA PRO A 247 15.15 5.89 -7.75
C PRO A 247 13.87 5.08 -7.95
N TYR A 248 12.72 5.67 -7.63
CA TYR A 248 11.42 4.99 -7.72
C TYR A 248 11.16 4.32 -9.07
N VAL A 249 11.55 4.99 -10.16
CA VAL A 249 11.39 4.46 -11.54
C VAL A 249 12.29 3.25 -11.85
N LYS A 250 13.27 2.97 -10.99
CA LYS A 250 14.18 1.82 -11.12
C LYS A 250 13.78 0.65 -10.22
N VAL A 251 12.82 0.82 -9.33
CA VAL A 251 12.33 -0.27 -8.45
C VAL A 251 11.80 -1.46 -9.25
N PRO A 252 11.07 -1.30 -10.38
CA PRO A 252 10.65 -2.42 -11.22
C PRO A 252 11.80 -3.29 -11.76
N GLU A 253 12.95 -2.68 -12.10
CA GLU A 253 14.12 -3.43 -12.54
C GLU A 253 14.64 -4.33 -11.41
N VAL A 254 14.67 -3.82 -10.17
CA VAL A 254 15.05 -4.62 -9.00
C VAL A 254 14.04 -5.74 -8.75
N ILE A 255 12.73 -5.42 -8.79
CA ILE A 255 11.67 -6.43 -8.66
C ILE A 255 11.84 -7.54 -9.69
N CYS A 256 12.04 -7.17 -10.97
CA CYS A 256 12.17 -8.13 -12.07
C CYS A 256 13.46 -8.96 -12.02
N ALA A 257 14.52 -8.46 -11.36
CA ALA A 257 15.77 -9.19 -11.15
C ALA A 257 15.69 -10.26 -10.04
N HIS A 258 14.56 -10.39 -9.36
CA HIS A 258 14.32 -11.38 -8.30
C HIS A 258 13.24 -12.38 -8.69
N ASP A 259 13.32 -13.57 -8.09
CA ASP A 259 12.41 -14.67 -8.37
C ASP A 259 11.06 -14.44 -7.71
N ILE A 260 11.04 -14.08 -6.43
CA ILE A 260 9.84 -13.77 -5.66
C ILE A 260 10.01 -12.48 -4.84
N VAL A 261 8.88 -11.87 -4.47
CA VAL A 261 8.84 -10.66 -3.65
C VAL A 261 8.03 -10.88 -2.39
N LEU A 262 8.55 -10.38 -1.28
CA LEU A 262 7.95 -10.55 0.04
C LEU A 262 6.99 -9.41 0.38
N GLY A 263 5.87 -9.76 0.98
CA GLY A 263 4.84 -8.82 1.44
C GLY A 263 4.99 -8.36 2.89
N VAL A 264 4.00 -8.68 3.71
CA VAL A 264 3.83 -8.27 5.10
C VAL A 264 3.78 -9.52 5.98
N PHE A 265 4.49 -9.52 7.12
CA PHE A 265 4.61 -10.68 8.03
C PHE A 265 4.55 -10.29 9.51
N GLY A 266 4.29 -9.02 9.83
CA GLY A 266 4.32 -8.54 11.21
C GLY A 266 3.10 -9.01 11.99
N THR A 267 3.26 -9.24 13.29
CA THR A 267 2.19 -9.68 14.21
C THR A 267 1.31 -8.54 14.73
N THR A 268 1.36 -7.37 14.10
CA THR A 268 0.50 -6.25 14.50
C THR A 268 -0.91 -6.44 13.96
N ALA A 269 -1.94 -6.04 14.72
CA ALA A 269 -3.31 -6.10 14.25
C ALA A 269 -3.58 -5.37 12.93
N LYS A 270 -2.70 -4.45 12.53
CA LYS A 270 -2.77 -3.76 11.25
C LYS A 270 -2.23 -4.60 10.10
N ALA A 271 -1.23 -5.45 10.34
CA ALA A 271 -0.64 -6.31 9.31
C ALA A 271 -1.71 -7.19 8.65
N SER A 272 -2.61 -7.78 9.45
CA SER A 272 -3.73 -8.60 8.97
C SER A 272 -4.88 -7.83 8.30
N ARG A 273 -4.78 -6.50 8.16
CA ARG A 273 -5.82 -5.64 7.56
C ARG A 273 -5.42 -4.96 6.26
N VAL A 274 -4.16 -5.08 5.85
CA VAL A 274 -3.63 -4.35 4.70
C VAL A 274 -3.21 -5.27 3.56
N ILE A 275 -3.36 -4.80 2.32
CA ILE A 275 -2.59 -5.27 1.18
C ILE A 275 -1.44 -4.28 1.01
N GLY A 276 -0.21 -4.72 1.28
CA GLY A 276 0.95 -3.83 1.18
C GLY A 276 1.16 -3.30 -0.25
N ASN A 277 1.59 -2.03 -0.39
CA ASN A 277 1.85 -1.42 -1.71
C ASN A 277 2.77 -2.29 -2.57
N LYS A 278 3.76 -2.94 -1.96
CA LYS A 278 4.70 -3.85 -2.62
C LYS A 278 4.02 -5.03 -3.32
N VAL A 279 2.84 -5.46 -2.85
CA VAL A 279 2.06 -6.53 -3.51
C VAL A 279 1.50 -6.03 -4.84
N TYR A 280 0.95 -4.82 -4.88
CA TYR A 280 0.51 -4.21 -6.14
C TYR A 280 1.68 -4.05 -7.10
N GLU A 281 2.82 -3.59 -6.61
CA GLU A 281 4.03 -3.32 -7.39
C GLU A 281 4.64 -4.61 -7.96
N CYS A 282 4.82 -5.65 -7.15
CA CYS A 282 5.40 -6.90 -7.62
C CYS A 282 4.49 -7.67 -8.58
N MET A 283 3.18 -7.72 -8.29
CA MET A 283 2.24 -8.41 -9.16
C MET A 283 2.04 -7.67 -10.49
N ALA A 284 2.10 -6.33 -10.48
CA ALA A 284 2.15 -5.52 -11.71
C ALA A 284 3.39 -5.84 -12.55
N CYS A 285 4.53 -6.13 -11.91
CA CYS A 285 5.76 -6.58 -12.60
C CYS A 285 5.73 -8.09 -12.96
N GLY A 286 4.64 -8.79 -12.68
CA GLY A 286 4.52 -10.23 -12.98
C GLY A 286 5.37 -11.11 -12.05
N ARG A 287 5.65 -10.68 -10.81
CA ARG A 287 6.41 -11.49 -9.84
C ARG A 287 5.51 -12.09 -8.77
N PRO A 288 5.69 -13.40 -8.47
CA PRO A 288 4.94 -14.05 -7.40
C PRO A 288 5.36 -13.51 -6.04
N THR A 289 4.46 -13.68 -5.06
CA THR A 289 4.65 -13.09 -3.73
C THR A 289 4.24 -14.03 -2.61
N ILE A 290 4.89 -13.86 -1.44
CA ILE A 290 4.48 -14.49 -0.19
C ILE A 290 4.01 -13.40 0.76
N ASN A 291 2.86 -13.60 1.41
CA ASN A 291 2.25 -12.62 2.30
C ASN A 291 1.61 -13.29 3.52
N GLU A 292 1.36 -12.52 4.56
CA GLU A 292 0.33 -12.86 5.54
C GLU A 292 -1.04 -12.75 4.89
N PHE A 293 -1.95 -13.66 5.25
CA PHE A 293 -3.33 -13.60 4.78
C PHE A 293 -4.09 -12.45 5.45
N CYS A 294 -4.79 -11.69 4.64
CA CYS A 294 -5.71 -10.63 5.08
C CYS A 294 -7.03 -10.80 4.32
N THR A 295 -8.16 -10.69 5.01
CA THR A 295 -9.48 -10.78 4.38
C THR A 295 -9.80 -9.58 3.48
N GLY A 296 -8.94 -8.58 3.43
CA GLY A 296 -9.01 -7.46 2.47
C GLY A 296 -8.59 -7.83 1.06
N TYR A 297 -7.93 -9.00 0.85
CA TYR A 297 -7.65 -9.51 -0.49
C TYR A 297 -8.95 -9.92 -1.20
N PRO A 298 -9.02 -9.75 -2.53
CA PRO A 298 -10.09 -10.38 -3.32
C PRO A 298 -10.18 -11.88 -3.02
N PRO A 299 -11.39 -12.47 -2.96
CA PRO A 299 -11.56 -13.90 -2.66
C PRO A 299 -10.73 -14.82 -3.58
N SER A 300 -10.60 -14.47 -4.86
CA SER A 300 -9.79 -15.17 -5.86
C SER A 300 -8.29 -15.22 -5.57
N ALA A 301 -7.79 -14.43 -4.60
CA ALA A 301 -6.38 -14.46 -4.21
C ALA A 301 -5.96 -15.80 -3.59
N LYS A 302 -6.90 -16.53 -2.97
CA LYS A 302 -6.64 -17.87 -2.40
C LYS A 302 -6.32 -18.91 -3.46
N ASP A 303 -6.88 -18.73 -4.66
CA ASP A 303 -6.73 -19.66 -5.79
C ASP A 303 -5.59 -19.24 -6.72
N CYS A 304 -5.01 -18.07 -6.52
CA CYS A 304 -3.90 -17.55 -7.32
C CYS A 304 -2.59 -18.28 -6.96
N LYS A 305 -2.05 -19.08 -7.88
CA LYS A 305 -0.81 -19.83 -7.67
C LYS A 305 0.42 -18.94 -7.44
N ALA A 306 0.38 -17.69 -7.92
CA ALA A 306 1.44 -16.73 -7.73
C ALA A 306 1.43 -16.03 -6.36
N ILE A 307 0.46 -16.33 -5.50
CA ILE A 307 0.38 -15.81 -4.14
C ILE A 307 0.40 -16.97 -3.15
N LYS A 308 1.36 -16.96 -2.23
CA LYS A 308 1.33 -17.86 -1.06
C LYS A 308 1.02 -17.07 0.19
N PHE A 309 0.08 -17.59 0.99
CA PHE A 309 -0.26 -17.02 2.28
C PHE A 309 0.32 -17.86 3.41
N ILE A 310 0.94 -17.20 4.37
CA ILE A 310 1.52 -17.83 5.56
C ILE A 310 0.96 -17.19 6.84
N PRO A 311 1.05 -17.85 8.00
CA PRO A 311 0.74 -17.23 9.28
C PRO A 311 1.68 -16.04 9.58
N ALA A 312 1.14 -15.03 10.27
CA ALA A 312 1.92 -13.89 10.75
C ALA A 312 3.04 -14.34 11.73
N GLY A 313 4.21 -13.74 11.61
CA GLY A 313 5.32 -13.99 12.55
C GLY A 313 5.94 -15.37 12.48
N ASP A 314 5.68 -16.16 11.44
CA ASP A 314 6.19 -17.54 11.30
C ASP A 314 7.32 -17.65 10.26
N PRO A 315 8.60 -17.62 10.67
CA PRO A 315 9.71 -17.74 9.74
C PRO A 315 9.82 -19.17 9.14
N ALA A 316 9.37 -20.21 9.83
CA ALA A 316 9.42 -21.57 9.29
C ALA A 316 8.40 -21.74 8.14
N ALA A 317 7.21 -21.19 8.30
CA ALA A 317 6.22 -21.13 7.21
C ALA A 317 6.73 -20.31 6.02
N LEU A 318 7.47 -19.22 6.27
CA LEU A 318 8.09 -18.43 5.21
C LEU A 318 9.14 -19.25 4.45
N VAL A 319 10.04 -19.95 5.16
CA VAL A 319 11.03 -20.86 4.55
C VAL A 319 10.34 -21.90 3.68
N LYS A 320 9.33 -22.59 4.24
CA LYS A 320 8.56 -23.61 3.50
C LYS A 320 7.96 -23.05 2.20
N ALA A 321 7.34 -21.88 2.26
CA ALA A 321 6.74 -21.25 1.09
C ALA A 321 7.77 -20.86 0.02
N VAL A 322 8.96 -20.39 0.43
CA VAL A 322 10.09 -20.11 -0.48
C VAL A 322 10.61 -21.39 -1.13
N GLU A 323 10.79 -22.47 -0.36
CA GLU A 323 11.25 -23.75 -0.89
C GLU A 323 10.24 -24.39 -1.84
N GLU A 324 8.96 -24.26 -1.59
CA GLU A 324 7.91 -24.71 -2.50
C GLU A 324 7.96 -23.97 -3.87
N PHE A 325 8.19 -22.64 -3.88
CA PHE A 325 8.41 -21.93 -5.12
C PHE A 325 9.70 -22.39 -5.81
N ARG A 326 10.79 -22.52 -5.05
CA ARG A 326 12.09 -22.95 -5.57
C ARG A 326 12.03 -24.36 -6.15
N ALA A 327 11.36 -25.29 -5.50
CA ALA A 327 11.22 -26.68 -5.97
C ALA A 327 10.44 -26.78 -7.30
N ASP A 328 9.47 -25.89 -7.51
CA ASP A 328 8.64 -25.85 -8.72
C ASP A 328 9.09 -24.76 -9.73
N TRP A 329 10.32 -24.24 -9.59
CA TRP A 329 10.78 -23.09 -10.37
C TRP A 329 10.95 -23.36 -11.87
N ALA A 330 10.93 -24.59 -12.30
CA ALA A 330 10.81 -24.95 -13.71
C ALA A 330 9.52 -24.39 -14.35
N ASN A 331 8.47 -24.18 -13.54
CA ASN A 331 7.18 -23.61 -13.94
C ASN A 331 7.07 -22.08 -13.72
N ARG A 332 8.20 -21.36 -13.51
CA ARG A 332 8.21 -19.92 -13.21
C ARG A 332 7.39 -19.05 -14.16
N ASP A 333 7.41 -19.38 -15.46
CA ASP A 333 6.64 -18.62 -16.46
C ASP A 333 5.13 -18.70 -16.22
N MET A 334 4.64 -19.79 -15.65
CA MET A 334 3.26 -19.91 -15.19
C MET A 334 3.00 -18.95 -14.02
N TYR A 335 3.90 -18.90 -13.04
CA TYR A 335 3.76 -17.97 -11.91
C TYR A 335 3.81 -16.50 -12.34
N PHE A 336 4.68 -16.14 -13.28
CA PHE A 336 4.78 -14.77 -13.80
C PHE A 336 3.50 -14.34 -14.54
N ARG A 337 2.97 -15.20 -15.40
CA ARG A 337 1.69 -14.95 -16.08
C ARG A 337 0.53 -14.87 -15.11
N GLU A 338 0.48 -15.76 -14.13
CA GLU A 338 -0.57 -15.80 -13.12
C GLU A 338 -0.55 -14.54 -12.24
N ALA A 339 0.63 -14.10 -11.80
CA ALA A 339 0.81 -12.85 -11.04
C ALA A 339 0.28 -11.64 -11.82
N ARG A 340 0.67 -11.52 -13.08
CA ARG A 340 0.24 -10.41 -13.94
C ARG A 340 -1.26 -10.47 -14.23
N ALA A 341 -1.80 -11.65 -14.56
CA ALA A 341 -3.22 -11.84 -14.82
C ALA A 341 -4.09 -11.52 -13.60
N PHE A 342 -3.64 -11.95 -12.40
CA PHE A 342 -4.32 -11.61 -11.14
C PHE A 342 -4.31 -10.09 -10.91
N PHE A 343 -3.14 -9.44 -11.08
CA PHE A 343 -3.05 -7.99 -10.96
C PHE A 343 -4.03 -7.27 -11.89
N GLU A 344 -4.05 -7.62 -13.16
CA GLU A 344 -4.92 -6.99 -14.17
C GLU A 344 -6.40 -7.14 -13.84
N ARG A 345 -6.80 -8.29 -13.33
CA ARG A 345 -8.18 -8.60 -13.01
C ARG A 345 -8.64 -7.98 -11.69
N GLU A 346 -7.79 -7.98 -10.66
CA GLU A 346 -8.21 -7.72 -9.27
C GLU A 346 -7.62 -6.44 -8.64
N LEU A 347 -6.45 -5.99 -9.09
CA LEU A 347 -5.67 -4.95 -8.39
C LEU A 347 -5.28 -3.76 -9.27
N SER A 348 -5.62 -3.80 -10.56
CA SER A 348 -5.19 -2.80 -11.55
C SER A 348 -5.87 -1.43 -11.37
N MET A 349 -5.34 -0.44 -12.08
CA MET A 349 -5.95 0.88 -12.19
C MET A 349 -7.41 0.80 -12.67
N LYS A 350 -7.73 -0.14 -13.55
CA LYS A 350 -9.09 -0.39 -14.04
C LYS A 350 -10.06 -0.73 -12.90
N VAL A 351 -9.60 -1.54 -11.94
CA VAL A 351 -10.36 -1.89 -10.73
C VAL A 351 -10.54 -0.65 -9.85
N VAL A 352 -9.48 0.11 -9.61
CA VAL A 352 -9.54 1.35 -8.82
C VAL A 352 -10.50 2.37 -9.45
N VAL A 353 -10.45 2.55 -10.76
CA VAL A 353 -11.37 3.43 -11.52
C VAL A 353 -12.80 2.97 -11.37
N SER A 354 -13.06 1.66 -11.48
CA SER A 354 -14.41 1.10 -11.29
C SER A 354 -14.92 1.32 -9.86
N GLN A 355 -14.09 1.10 -8.84
CA GLN A 355 -14.42 1.36 -7.44
C GLN A 355 -14.73 2.85 -7.23
N LEU A 356 -13.86 3.74 -7.72
CA LEU A 356 -14.05 5.19 -7.61
C LEU A 356 -15.34 5.64 -8.32
N LYS A 357 -15.61 5.11 -9.52
CA LYS A 357 -16.86 5.39 -10.24
C LYS A 357 -18.09 5.03 -9.41
N ALA A 358 -18.12 3.84 -8.83
CA ALA A 358 -19.24 3.40 -7.99
C ALA A 358 -19.44 4.31 -6.75
N ILE A 359 -18.33 4.80 -6.16
CA ILE A 359 -18.38 5.77 -5.06
C ILE A 359 -19.00 7.10 -5.51
N LEU A 360 -18.54 7.60 -6.66
CA LEU A 360 -19.02 8.87 -7.21
C LEU A 360 -20.49 8.80 -7.62
N ASP A 361 -20.92 7.72 -8.26
CA ASP A 361 -22.31 7.47 -8.63
C ASP A 361 -23.22 7.44 -7.38
N ARG A 362 -22.76 6.81 -6.28
CA ARG A 362 -23.49 6.75 -5.02
C ARG A 362 -23.58 8.12 -4.31
N LEU A 363 -22.52 8.93 -4.39
CA LEU A 363 -22.40 10.17 -3.62
C LEU A 363 -23.02 11.37 -4.35
N LEU A 364 -22.97 11.39 -5.68
CA LEU A 364 -23.37 12.54 -6.50
C LEU A 364 -24.65 12.29 -7.31
N GLY A 365 -25.15 11.03 -7.30
CA GLY A 365 -26.41 10.64 -7.96
C GLY A 365 -26.22 10.54 -9.44
#